data_6432818de83750867e103cfb7a3cb27a
#
_entry.id   6432818de83750867e103cfb7a3cb27a
#
_cell.length_a   1.000
_cell.length_b   1.000
_cell.length_c   1.000
_cell.angle_alpha   90.00
_cell.angle_beta   90.00
_cell.angle_gamma   90.00
#
_symmetry.space_group_name_H-M   'P 1'
#
loop_
_entity.id
_entity.type
_entity.pdbx_description
1 polymer ?
#
loop_
_entity_poly.entity_id
_entity_poly.type
_entity_poly.pdbx_seq_one_letter_code
_entity_poly.pdbx_strand_id
1 'polypeptide(L)'
;MSTKVKSILIILIVLFLDQALKIWVKTTMMLGDEHHIIKNSFIIHFIENNGMAYGIEFGNNIGKYFLSIFRIIAISAIGWYIVKLWKRDVSFGLVACFSLIMAGAIGNIVDSAFYGIIFNDSYHNVATWFPAGGGYSSFLQGRVVDMFYFPLLVGHYPAWFPFFGGDDFIFFRPVFNLADSSITIGIVAILIFYRGFFEEKEESLDVDSGESAKPTVKTEGASEN
;
A
#
# COMPACT_ATOMS: atom_id res chain seq x y z
N MET A 1 -13.96 13.00 20.51
CA MET A 1 -14.02 12.80 19.05
C MET A 1 -14.29 11.33 18.79
N SER A 2 -15.29 10.98 17.97
CA SER A 2 -15.67 9.59 17.71
C SER A 2 -14.59 8.83 16.91
N THR A 3 -14.53 7.51 17.04
CA THR A 3 -13.63 6.64 16.25
C THR A 3 -13.77 6.87 14.75
N LYS A 4 -14.99 7.06 14.27
CA LYS A 4 -15.28 7.41 12.87
C LYS A 4 -14.57 8.70 12.42
N VAL A 5 -14.68 9.77 13.21
CA VAL A 5 -14.04 11.06 12.86
C VAL A 5 -12.53 10.96 12.90
N LYS A 6 -11.96 10.30 13.90
CA LYS A 6 -10.51 10.07 13.99
C LYS A 6 -9.98 9.27 12.79
N SER A 7 -10.69 8.22 12.39
CA SER A 7 -10.35 7.38 11.25
C SER A 7 -10.35 8.18 9.93
N ILE A 8 -11.38 8.98 9.68
CA ILE A 8 -11.47 9.84 8.50
C ILE A 8 -10.32 10.86 8.50
N LEU A 9 -10.00 11.47 9.65
CA LEU A 9 -8.89 12.41 9.75
C LEU A 9 -7.55 11.77 9.44
N ILE A 10 -7.29 10.54 9.91
CA ILE A 10 -6.06 9.80 9.55
C ILE A 10 -5.97 9.64 8.04
N ILE A 11 -7.05 9.19 7.39
CA ILE A 11 -7.08 9.00 5.94
C ILE A 11 -6.77 10.31 5.22
N LEU A 12 -7.46 11.39 5.59
CA LEU A 12 -7.29 12.68 4.92
C LEU A 12 -5.90 13.29 5.13
N ILE A 13 -5.35 13.21 6.35
CA ILE A 13 -4.02 13.76 6.65
C ILE A 13 -2.94 13.00 5.89
N VAL A 14 -2.96 11.67 5.94
CA VAL A 14 -1.95 10.84 5.25
C VAL A 14 -2.04 11.05 3.75
N LEU A 15 -3.25 11.05 3.18
CA LEU A 15 -3.46 11.28 1.75
C LEU A 15 -2.96 12.67 1.32
N PHE A 16 -3.28 13.70 2.11
CA PHE A 16 -2.82 15.07 1.83
C PHE A 16 -1.29 15.17 1.84
N LEU A 17 -0.64 14.60 2.85
CA LEU A 17 0.82 14.63 2.97
C LEU A 17 1.48 13.83 1.85
N ASP A 18 0.95 12.66 1.52
CA ASP A 18 1.45 11.83 0.42
C ASP A 18 1.38 12.58 -0.91
N GLN A 19 0.21 13.13 -1.23
CA GLN A 19 0.02 13.85 -2.50
C GLN A 19 0.81 15.16 -2.55
N ALA A 20 0.93 15.89 -1.44
CA ALA A 20 1.74 17.09 -1.37
C ALA A 20 3.22 16.80 -1.66
N LEU A 21 3.78 15.74 -1.08
CA LEU A 21 5.15 15.32 -1.32
C LEU A 21 5.36 14.85 -2.76
N LYS A 22 4.48 14.03 -3.29
CA LYS A 22 4.52 13.51 -4.67
C LYS A 22 4.45 14.63 -5.70
N ILE A 23 3.54 15.57 -5.52
CA ILE A 23 3.41 16.74 -6.39
C ILE A 23 4.65 17.62 -6.30
N TRP A 24 5.16 17.88 -5.08
CA TRP A 24 6.39 18.65 -4.89
C TRP A 24 7.56 18.01 -5.66
N VAL A 25 7.82 16.71 -5.45
CA VAL A 25 8.90 16.00 -6.17
C VAL A 25 8.71 16.11 -7.68
N LYS A 26 7.52 15.77 -8.18
CA LYS A 26 7.25 15.74 -9.62
C LYS A 26 7.37 17.12 -10.30
N THR A 27 7.09 18.20 -9.56
CA THR A 27 7.12 19.58 -10.11
C THR A 27 8.39 20.35 -9.80
N THR A 28 9.36 19.74 -9.10
CA THR A 28 10.65 20.39 -8.76
C THR A 28 11.87 19.57 -9.17
N MET A 29 11.71 18.28 -9.47
CA MET A 29 12.79 17.36 -9.80
C MET A 29 12.57 16.72 -11.16
N MET A 30 13.65 16.40 -11.88
CA MET A 30 13.65 15.53 -13.04
C MET A 30 13.73 14.06 -12.59
N LEU A 31 13.26 13.15 -13.41
CA LEU A 31 13.35 11.72 -13.13
C LEU A 31 14.82 11.30 -12.95
N GLY A 32 15.11 10.66 -11.82
CA GLY A 32 16.45 10.23 -11.42
C GLY A 32 17.23 11.25 -10.58
N ASP A 33 16.70 12.48 -10.38
CA ASP A 33 17.34 13.45 -9.50
C ASP A 33 17.36 12.98 -8.05
N GLU A 34 18.39 13.43 -7.32
CA GLU A 34 18.61 13.11 -5.92
C GLU A 34 18.83 14.38 -5.07
N HIS A 35 18.14 14.47 -3.94
CA HIS A 35 18.39 15.45 -2.89
C HIS A 35 18.80 14.75 -1.60
N HIS A 36 20.07 14.90 -1.21
CA HIS A 36 20.61 14.30 0.01
C HIS A 36 20.16 15.10 1.25
N ILE A 37 19.24 14.52 2.03
CA ILE A 37 18.72 15.13 3.26
C ILE A 37 19.64 14.86 4.45
N ILE A 38 20.06 13.61 4.62
CA ILE A 38 21.00 13.19 5.66
C ILE A 38 22.16 12.46 4.98
N LYS A 39 23.15 13.21 4.51
CA LYS A 39 24.32 12.65 3.81
C LYS A 39 23.90 11.55 2.84
N ASN A 40 24.44 10.32 3.00
CA ASN A 40 24.12 9.17 2.17
C ASN A 40 23.11 8.20 2.85
N SER A 41 22.48 8.59 3.98
CA SER A 41 21.59 7.71 4.72
C SER A 41 20.12 7.97 4.46
N PHE A 42 19.75 9.19 4.05
CA PHE A 42 18.39 9.53 3.63
C PHE A 42 18.44 10.49 2.44
N ILE A 43 17.90 10.03 1.35
CA ILE A 43 17.92 10.71 0.05
C ILE A 43 16.48 10.80 -0.45
N ILE A 44 16.09 11.95 -0.97
CA ILE A 44 14.91 12.07 -1.82
C ILE A 44 15.39 11.78 -3.25
N HIS A 45 15.04 10.60 -3.75
CA HIS A 45 15.40 10.12 -5.08
C HIS A 45 14.13 9.95 -5.91
N PHE A 46 13.96 10.78 -6.93
CA PHE A 46 12.75 10.77 -7.74
C PHE A 46 12.73 9.60 -8.72
N ILE A 47 11.82 8.67 -8.50
CA ILE A 47 11.53 7.56 -9.40
C ILE A 47 10.05 7.53 -9.73
N GLU A 48 9.73 7.15 -10.96
CA GLU A 48 8.36 6.85 -11.41
C GLU A 48 8.19 5.35 -11.61
N ASN A 49 7.22 4.78 -10.92
CA ASN A 49 6.94 3.35 -10.90
C ASN A 49 5.62 3.04 -11.62
N ASN A 50 5.63 2.08 -12.52
CA ASN A 50 4.42 1.57 -13.18
C ASN A 50 3.47 0.83 -12.20
N GLY A 51 3.78 0.88 -10.91
CA GLY A 51 2.98 0.29 -9.83
C GLY A 51 3.32 -1.17 -9.55
N MET A 52 4.48 -1.64 -10.00
CA MET A 52 4.92 -3.02 -9.83
C MET A 52 6.20 -3.06 -8.99
N ALA A 53 6.31 -4.06 -8.12
CA ALA A 53 7.50 -4.26 -7.33
C ALA A 53 8.65 -4.78 -8.21
N TYR A 54 9.85 -4.20 -8.03
CA TYR A 54 11.10 -4.64 -8.67
C TYR A 54 11.13 -4.62 -10.21
N GLY A 55 10.34 -3.75 -10.86
CA GLY A 55 10.42 -3.59 -12.33
C GLY A 55 9.90 -4.78 -13.14
N ILE A 56 9.17 -5.71 -12.53
CA ILE A 56 8.51 -6.80 -13.24
C ILE A 56 7.30 -6.21 -13.98
N GLU A 57 7.47 -5.90 -15.26
CA GLU A 57 6.36 -5.49 -16.12
C GLU A 57 5.62 -6.73 -16.63
N PHE A 58 4.41 -6.97 -16.13
CA PHE A 58 3.49 -7.90 -16.81
C PHE A 58 3.00 -7.23 -18.09
N GLY A 59 3.73 -7.46 -19.16
CA GLY A 59 3.45 -7.12 -20.55
C GLY A 59 2.38 -6.06 -20.81
N ASN A 60 2.78 -4.92 -21.36
CA ASN A 60 1.92 -3.87 -21.91
C ASN A 60 0.91 -3.20 -20.95
N ASN A 61 0.16 -2.24 -21.45
CA ASN A 61 -0.88 -1.47 -20.76
C ASN A 61 -1.92 -2.31 -20.00
N ILE A 62 -2.13 -3.57 -20.36
CA ILE A 62 -3.08 -4.51 -19.74
C ILE A 62 -2.70 -4.78 -18.27
N GLY A 63 -1.42 -4.97 -17.97
CA GLY A 63 -0.97 -5.20 -16.58
C GLY A 63 -1.24 -4.01 -15.65
N LYS A 64 -1.08 -2.80 -16.15
CA LYS A 64 -1.41 -1.57 -15.40
C LYS A 64 -2.90 -1.45 -15.09
N TYR A 65 -3.77 -1.72 -16.07
CA TYR A 65 -5.21 -1.71 -15.83
C TYR A 65 -5.61 -2.77 -14.82
N PHE A 66 -5.07 -3.99 -14.93
CA PHE A 66 -5.34 -5.06 -13.97
C PHE A 66 -4.94 -4.65 -12.54
N LEU A 67 -3.76 -4.09 -12.37
CA LEU A 67 -3.28 -3.61 -11.08
C LEU A 67 -4.14 -2.47 -10.51
N SER A 68 -4.54 -1.53 -11.36
CA SER A 68 -5.41 -0.41 -10.97
C SER A 68 -6.80 -0.91 -10.55
N ILE A 69 -7.40 -1.86 -11.27
CA ILE A 69 -8.67 -2.48 -10.93
C ILE A 69 -8.55 -3.25 -9.61
N PHE A 70 -7.48 -4.04 -9.45
CA PHE A 70 -7.22 -4.76 -8.19
C PHE A 70 -7.13 -3.80 -7.00
N ARG A 71 -6.43 -2.68 -7.13
CA ARG A 71 -6.34 -1.64 -6.10
C ARG A 71 -7.72 -1.03 -5.78
N ILE A 72 -8.56 -0.76 -6.78
CA ILE A 72 -9.91 -0.22 -6.57
C ILE A 72 -10.77 -1.23 -5.80
N ILE A 73 -10.69 -2.51 -6.13
CA ILE A 73 -11.40 -3.58 -5.41
C ILE A 73 -10.91 -3.66 -3.96
N ALA A 74 -9.59 -3.63 -3.74
CA ALA A 74 -9.00 -3.66 -2.41
C ALA A 74 -9.42 -2.45 -1.56
N ILE A 75 -9.38 -1.23 -2.13
CA ILE A 75 -9.85 0.01 -1.48
C ILE A 75 -11.32 -0.13 -1.09
N SER A 76 -12.17 -0.64 -1.98
CA SER A 76 -13.59 -0.83 -1.73
C SER A 76 -13.83 -1.84 -0.59
N ALA A 77 -13.11 -2.95 -0.58
CA ALA A 77 -13.18 -3.96 0.46
C ALA A 77 -12.72 -3.43 1.83
N ILE A 78 -11.59 -2.71 1.86
CA ILE A 78 -11.05 -2.10 3.09
C ILE A 78 -12.03 -1.03 3.60
N GLY A 79 -12.57 -0.19 2.74
CA GLY A 79 -13.55 0.83 3.10
C GLY A 79 -14.82 0.24 3.69
N TRP A 80 -15.36 -0.81 3.07
CA TRP A 80 -16.49 -1.56 3.60
C TRP A 80 -16.17 -2.15 4.99
N TYR A 81 -14.97 -2.71 5.16
CA TYR A 81 -14.55 -3.28 6.43
C TYR A 81 -14.39 -2.22 7.52
N ILE A 82 -13.79 -1.07 7.23
CA ILE A 82 -13.70 0.07 8.16
C ILE A 82 -15.10 0.51 8.63
N VAL A 83 -16.07 0.65 7.70
CA VAL A 83 -17.46 0.99 8.07
C VAL A 83 -18.08 -0.06 8.98
N LYS A 84 -17.76 -1.34 8.79
CA LYS A 84 -18.20 -2.43 9.66
C LYS A 84 -17.55 -2.35 11.06
N LEU A 85 -16.25 -1.99 11.12
CA LEU A 85 -15.55 -1.79 12.38
C LEU A 85 -16.10 -0.60 13.19
N TRP A 86 -16.53 0.49 12.54
CA TRP A 86 -17.16 1.62 13.23
C TRP A 86 -18.44 1.28 14.01
N LYS A 87 -19.11 0.20 13.61
CA LYS A 87 -20.34 -0.29 14.25
C LYS A 87 -20.08 -1.32 15.36
N ARG A 88 -18.82 -1.71 15.55
CA ARG A 88 -18.41 -2.69 16.55
C ARG A 88 -17.64 -2.00 17.68
N ASP A 89 -17.69 -2.58 18.86
CA ASP A 89 -16.87 -2.17 19.98
C ASP A 89 -15.45 -2.76 19.84
N VAL A 90 -14.67 -2.17 18.95
CA VAL A 90 -13.28 -2.56 18.69
C VAL A 90 -12.33 -1.44 19.06
N SER A 91 -11.08 -1.79 19.35
CA SER A 91 -10.07 -0.79 19.71
C SER A 91 -9.86 0.20 18.55
N PHE A 92 -9.71 1.49 18.90
CA PHE A 92 -9.40 2.52 17.92
C PHE A 92 -8.10 2.24 17.15
N GLY A 93 -7.11 1.61 17.82
CA GLY A 93 -5.85 1.27 17.16
C GLY A 93 -6.01 0.33 15.97
N LEU A 94 -6.89 -0.67 16.04
CA LEU A 94 -7.22 -1.53 14.91
C LEU A 94 -7.82 -0.73 13.74
N VAL A 95 -8.78 0.15 14.05
CA VAL A 95 -9.40 1.02 13.02
C VAL A 95 -8.37 1.97 12.42
N ALA A 96 -7.43 2.50 13.21
CA ALA A 96 -6.35 3.36 12.74
C ALA A 96 -5.40 2.62 11.78
N CYS A 97 -5.06 1.35 12.04
CA CYS A 97 -4.26 0.53 11.14
C CYS A 97 -4.94 0.38 9.77
N PHE A 98 -6.23 0.03 9.74
CA PHE A 98 -6.99 -0.06 8.49
C PHE A 98 -7.11 1.30 7.80
N SER A 99 -7.20 2.40 8.55
CA SER A 99 -7.23 3.76 7.99
C SER A 99 -5.91 4.13 7.33
N LEU A 100 -4.77 3.73 7.89
CA LEU A 100 -3.44 3.90 7.27
C LEU A 100 -3.33 3.12 5.96
N ILE A 101 -3.75 1.85 5.95
CA ILE A 101 -3.76 1.01 4.74
C ILE A 101 -4.66 1.65 3.66
N MET A 102 -5.85 2.11 4.05
CA MET A 102 -6.79 2.77 3.14
C MET A 102 -6.21 4.03 2.54
N ALA A 103 -5.58 4.89 3.36
CA ALA A 103 -4.98 6.14 2.92
C ALA A 103 -3.87 5.91 1.90
N GLY A 104 -2.95 4.97 2.16
CA GLY A 104 -1.88 4.62 1.25
C GLY A 104 -2.40 4.00 -0.06
N ALA A 105 -3.39 3.11 0.02
CA ALA A 105 -3.99 2.53 -1.18
C ALA A 105 -4.66 3.61 -2.06
N ILE A 106 -5.38 4.58 -1.46
CA ILE A 106 -5.96 5.72 -2.17
C ILE A 106 -4.85 6.59 -2.77
N GLY A 107 -3.78 6.89 -2.03
CA GLY A 107 -2.67 7.71 -2.52
C GLY A 107 -2.09 7.16 -3.82
N ASN A 108 -1.75 5.88 -3.86
CA ASN A 108 -1.17 5.25 -5.05
C ASN A 108 -2.16 5.10 -6.22
N ILE A 109 -3.48 4.95 -5.95
CA ILE A 109 -4.46 4.92 -7.05
C ILE A 109 -4.72 6.32 -7.61
N VAL A 110 -4.60 7.38 -6.83
CA VAL A 110 -4.70 8.78 -7.29
C VAL A 110 -3.61 9.06 -8.33
N ASP A 111 -2.36 8.67 -8.07
CA ASP A 111 -1.27 8.82 -9.03
C ASP A 111 -1.58 8.07 -10.33
N SER A 112 -1.95 6.79 -10.23
CA SER A 112 -2.27 5.95 -11.38
C SER A 112 -3.45 6.50 -12.19
N ALA A 113 -4.46 7.05 -11.53
CA ALA A 113 -5.65 7.57 -12.19
C ALA A 113 -5.42 8.91 -12.89
N PHE A 114 -4.69 9.82 -12.26
CA PHE A 114 -4.72 11.21 -12.67
C PHE A 114 -3.38 11.77 -13.14
N TYR A 115 -2.22 11.28 -12.66
CA TYR A 115 -0.93 11.90 -12.98
C TYR A 115 -0.58 11.81 -14.46
N GLY A 116 -1.01 10.73 -15.14
CA GLY A 116 -0.85 10.59 -16.58
C GLY A 116 -1.57 11.66 -17.38
N ILE A 117 -2.70 12.17 -16.88
CA ILE A 117 -3.52 13.19 -17.54
C ILE A 117 -3.06 14.60 -17.17
N ILE A 118 -2.68 14.80 -15.89
CA ILE A 118 -2.41 16.12 -15.32
C ILE A 118 -1.03 16.65 -15.68
N PHE A 119 -0.02 15.75 -15.77
CA PHE A 119 1.38 16.12 -15.95
C PHE A 119 1.93 15.67 -17.30
N ASN A 120 2.95 16.37 -17.81
CA ASN A 120 3.81 15.86 -18.87
C ASN A 120 4.86 14.88 -18.30
N ASP A 121 5.64 14.27 -19.20
CA ASP A 121 6.70 13.33 -18.84
C ASP A 121 7.84 13.99 -18.06
N SER A 122 8.48 13.26 -17.16
CA SER A 122 9.58 13.74 -16.30
C SER A 122 10.98 13.30 -16.74
N TYR A 123 11.13 12.61 -17.89
CA TYR A 123 12.41 12.01 -18.31
C TYR A 123 13.52 13.03 -18.59
N HIS A 124 13.20 14.18 -19.18
CA HIS A 124 14.19 15.17 -19.58
C HIS A 124 13.84 16.59 -19.15
N ASN A 125 12.80 16.74 -18.35
CA ASN A 125 12.32 18.02 -17.84
C ASN A 125 11.56 17.83 -16.53
N VAL A 126 11.48 18.89 -15.76
CA VAL A 126 10.57 18.96 -14.62
C VAL A 126 9.14 18.99 -15.12
N ALA A 127 8.26 18.18 -14.54
CA ALA A 127 6.88 18.10 -14.98
C ALA A 127 6.11 19.40 -14.71
N THR A 128 5.23 19.74 -15.64
CA THR A 128 4.34 20.90 -15.56
C THR A 128 2.88 20.46 -15.52
N TRP A 129 2.06 21.29 -14.87
CA TRP A 129 0.62 21.08 -14.77
C TRP A 129 -0.07 21.36 -16.13
N PHE A 130 -0.98 20.50 -16.52
CA PHE A 130 -1.85 20.69 -17.68
C PHE A 130 -1.12 21.20 -18.94
N PRO A 131 -0.09 20.47 -19.41
CA PRO A 131 0.72 20.89 -20.53
C PRO A 131 -0.13 21.03 -21.81
N ALA A 132 0.21 21.99 -22.67
CA ALA A 132 -0.56 22.29 -23.90
C ALA A 132 -0.67 21.08 -24.86
N GLY A 133 0.32 20.16 -24.81
CA GLY A 133 0.33 18.90 -25.60
C GLY A 133 -0.48 17.76 -24.96
N GLY A 134 -1.13 17.98 -23.82
CA GLY A 134 -1.78 16.93 -23.04
C GLY A 134 -0.83 16.21 -22.09
N GLY A 135 -1.38 15.38 -21.22
CA GLY A 135 -0.60 14.58 -20.26
C GLY A 135 0.19 13.45 -20.93
N TYR A 136 1.11 12.83 -20.16
CA TYR A 136 1.99 11.78 -20.69
C TYR A 136 1.28 10.42 -20.86
N SER A 137 0.07 10.25 -20.32
CA SER A 137 -0.68 8.99 -20.40
C SER A 137 -2.18 9.20 -20.20
N SER A 138 -2.96 8.12 -20.32
CA SER A 138 -4.41 8.14 -20.15
C SER A 138 -4.84 7.83 -18.72
N PHE A 139 -6.15 7.89 -18.45
CA PHE A 139 -6.75 7.54 -17.15
C PHE A 139 -6.36 6.12 -16.71
N LEU A 140 -5.99 5.96 -15.45
CA LEU A 140 -5.48 4.73 -14.81
C LEU A 140 -4.11 4.24 -15.36
N GLN A 141 -3.44 5.02 -16.20
CA GLN A 141 -2.14 4.72 -16.78
C GLN A 141 -1.01 5.61 -16.22
N GLY A 142 -1.31 6.45 -15.24
CA GLY A 142 -0.31 7.25 -14.53
C GLY A 142 0.75 6.38 -13.84
N ARG A 143 1.93 6.94 -13.63
CA ARG A 143 3.02 6.31 -12.86
C ARG A 143 2.94 6.80 -11.43
N VAL A 144 3.18 5.87 -10.48
CA VAL A 144 3.28 6.22 -9.05
C VAL A 144 4.60 6.91 -8.81
N VAL A 145 4.58 8.00 -8.05
CA VAL A 145 5.79 8.76 -7.68
C VAL A 145 6.37 8.18 -6.41
N ASP A 146 7.60 7.68 -6.49
CA ASP A 146 8.41 7.18 -5.38
C ASP A 146 9.58 8.14 -5.11
N MET A 147 10.00 8.28 -3.82
CA MET A 147 10.98 9.28 -3.47
C MET A 147 11.87 8.96 -2.26
N PHE A 148 11.42 8.15 -1.30
CA PHE A 148 12.19 7.86 -0.10
C PHE A 148 13.19 6.76 -0.35
N TYR A 149 14.47 7.10 -0.27
CA TYR A 149 15.57 6.17 -0.45
C TYR A 149 16.48 6.17 0.78
N PHE A 150 16.67 4.98 1.34
CA PHE A 150 17.51 4.74 2.51
C PHE A 150 18.57 3.67 2.20
N PRO A 151 19.71 4.02 1.61
CA PRO A 151 20.83 3.09 1.41
C PRO A 151 21.50 2.79 2.76
N LEU A 152 20.97 1.78 3.49
CA LEU A 152 21.35 1.52 4.88
C LEU A 152 22.78 1.03 5.02
N LEU A 153 23.24 0.16 4.13
CA LEU A 153 24.60 -0.35 4.11
C LEU A 153 25.11 -0.38 2.68
N VAL A 154 26.19 0.33 2.45
CA VAL A 154 26.93 0.33 1.19
C VAL A 154 28.28 -0.33 1.45
N GLY A 155 28.65 -1.33 0.67
CA GLY A 155 29.91 -2.05 0.82
C GLY A 155 30.31 -2.73 -0.46
N HIS A 156 31.43 -3.48 -0.39
CA HIS A 156 31.91 -4.31 -1.48
C HIS A 156 31.95 -5.76 -1.04
N TYR A 157 31.54 -6.65 -1.93
CA TYR A 157 31.72 -8.08 -1.66
C TYR A 157 33.23 -8.38 -1.60
N PRO A 158 33.69 -9.15 -0.61
CA PRO A 158 35.08 -9.60 -0.60
C PRO A 158 35.44 -10.29 -1.91
N ALA A 159 36.69 -10.10 -2.40
CA ALA A 159 37.14 -10.65 -3.68
C ALA A 159 37.01 -12.18 -3.79
N TRP A 160 36.96 -12.87 -2.64
CA TRP A 160 36.78 -14.34 -2.56
C TRP A 160 35.32 -14.81 -2.65
N PHE A 161 34.34 -13.88 -2.63
CA PHE A 161 32.91 -14.22 -2.63
C PHE A 161 32.51 -14.78 -4.02
N PRO A 162 31.89 -15.96 -4.10
CA PRO A 162 31.53 -16.58 -5.37
C PRO A 162 30.53 -15.71 -6.14
N PHE A 163 30.75 -15.54 -7.44
CA PHE A 163 29.92 -14.83 -8.42
C PHE A 163 29.85 -13.29 -8.28
N PHE A 164 30.10 -12.70 -7.10
CA PHE A 164 29.94 -11.27 -6.84
C PHE A 164 31.21 -10.64 -6.23
N GLY A 165 32.34 -11.38 -6.18
CA GLY A 165 33.58 -10.90 -5.56
C GLY A 165 34.08 -9.60 -6.20
N GLY A 166 34.21 -8.55 -5.38
CA GLY A 166 34.64 -7.22 -5.81
C GLY A 166 33.50 -6.30 -6.26
N ASP A 167 32.26 -6.79 -6.41
CA ASP A 167 31.11 -5.97 -6.77
C ASP A 167 30.60 -5.14 -5.58
N ASP A 168 30.00 -4.00 -5.89
CA ASP A 168 29.33 -3.15 -4.90
C ASP A 168 28.02 -3.78 -4.48
N PHE A 169 27.74 -3.79 -3.19
CA PHE A 169 26.43 -4.09 -2.69
C PHE A 169 25.82 -2.91 -1.93
N ILE A 170 24.52 -2.73 -2.11
CA ILE A 170 23.72 -1.80 -1.34
C ILE A 170 22.62 -2.61 -0.66
N PHE A 171 22.64 -2.63 0.66
CA PHE A 171 21.55 -3.21 1.43
C PHE A 171 20.40 -2.21 1.50
N PHE A 172 19.20 -2.66 1.16
CA PHE A 172 17.98 -1.85 1.04
C PHE A 172 18.03 -0.83 -0.10
N ARG A 173 17.82 -1.32 -1.30
CA ARG A 173 17.72 -0.52 -2.54
C ARG A 173 16.34 0.08 -2.83
N PRO A 174 15.20 -0.44 -2.27
CA PRO A 174 13.89 0.05 -2.67
C PRO A 174 13.74 1.55 -2.41
N VAL A 175 13.21 2.25 -3.42
CA VAL A 175 12.68 3.60 -3.29
C VAL A 175 11.17 3.45 -3.13
N PHE A 176 10.58 4.19 -2.20
CA PHE A 176 9.16 4.09 -1.85
C PHE A 176 8.59 5.46 -1.47
N ASN A 177 7.29 5.55 -1.25
CA ASN A 177 6.60 6.79 -0.92
C ASN A 177 5.88 6.72 0.44
N LEU A 178 5.20 7.80 0.83
CA LEU A 178 4.47 7.87 2.10
C LEU A 178 3.27 6.91 2.12
N ALA A 179 2.63 6.71 0.97
CA ALA A 179 1.51 5.76 0.85
C ALA A 179 1.96 4.33 1.14
N ASP A 180 3.11 3.89 0.59
CA ASP A 180 3.67 2.55 0.84
C ASP A 180 4.09 2.37 2.31
N SER A 181 4.67 3.43 2.91
CA SER A 181 4.98 3.46 4.34
C SER A 181 3.73 3.27 5.19
N SER A 182 2.65 3.96 4.85
CA SER A 182 1.37 3.87 5.58
C SER A 182 0.77 2.47 5.49
N ILE A 183 0.78 1.86 4.31
CA ILE A 183 0.30 0.49 4.10
C ILE A 183 1.14 -0.47 4.95
N THR A 184 2.46 -0.37 4.86
CA THR A 184 3.39 -1.25 5.58
C THR A 184 3.21 -1.14 7.09
N ILE A 185 3.18 0.09 7.63
CA ILE A 185 2.96 0.34 9.06
C ILE A 185 1.61 -0.22 9.51
N GLY A 186 0.55 0.01 8.73
CA GLY A 186 -0.79 -0.51 9.05
C GLY A 186 -0.82 -2.04 9.09
N ILE A 187 -0.24 -2.71 8.10
CA ILE A 187 -0.19 -4.18 8.03
C ILE A 187 0.66 -4.75 9.18
N VAL A 188 1.87 -4.22 9.38
CA VAL A 188 2.79 -4.70 10.43
C VAL A 188 2.16 -4.51 11.81
N ALA A 189 1.52 -3.36 12.06
CA ALA A 189 0.84 -3.12 13.32
C ALA A 189 -0.33 -4.08 13.56
N ILE A 190 -1.10 -4.43 12.53
CA ILE A 190 -2.15 -5.46 12.64
C ILE A 190 -1.54 -6.80 13.01
N LEU A 191 -0.50 -7.24 12.33
CA LEU A 191 0.14 -8.53 12.55
C LEU A 191 0.78 -8.67 13.94
N ILE A 192 1.33 -7.58 14.48
CA ILE A 192 1.99 -7.58 15.79
C ILE A 192 0.97 -7.45 16.94
N PHE A 193 0.01 -6.52 16.83
CA PHE A 193 -0.82 -6.10 17.96
C PHE A 193 -2.26 -6.59 17.89
N TYR A 194 -2.75 -7.04 16.73
CA TYR A 194 -4.17 -7.33 16.52
C TYR A 194 -4.45 -8.69 15.91
N ARG A 195 -3.46 -9.59 15.82
CA ARG A 195 -3.67 -10.94 15.27
C ARG A 195 -4.74 -11.72 16.03
N GLY A 196 -4.77 -11.64 17.36
CA GLY A 196 -5.75 -12.31 18.21
C GLY A 196 -7.20 -11.92 17.91
N PHE A 197 -7.45 -10.70 17.39
CA PHE A 197 -8.78 -10.29 16.96
C PHE A 197 -9.34 -11.15 15.81
N PHE A 198 -8.48 -11.71 14.99
CA PHE A 198 -8.87 -12.58 13.88
C PHE A 198 -9.01 -14.04 14.35
N GLU A 199 -8.18 -14.50 15.27
CA GLU A 199 -8.22 -15.84 15.86
C GLU A 199 -9.54 -16.09 16.62
N GLU A 200 -9.95 -15.18 17.52
CA GLU A 200 -11.23 -15.26 18.24
C GLU A 200 -12.44 -15.34 17.30
N LYS A 201 -12.34 -14.71 16.15
CA LYS A 201 -13.42 -14.72 15.18
C LYS A 201 -13.51 -16.03 14.40
N GLU A 202 -12.42 -16.70 14.11
CA GLU A 202 -12.40 -18.03 13.50
C GLU A 202 -12.98 -19.06 14.46
N GLU A 203 -12.59 -19.06 15.72
CA GLU A 203 -13.12 -19.95 16.76
C GLU A 203 -14.65 -19.80 16.92
N SER A 204 -15.16 -18.56 16.89
CA SER A 204 -16.60 -18.31 16.98
C SER A 204 -17.39 -18.81 15.76
N LEU A 205 -16.82 -18.84 14.59
CA LEU A 205 -17.43 -19.34 13.37
C LEU A 205 -17.45 -20.88 13.34
N ASP A 206 -16.41 -21.52 13.87
CA ASP A 206 -16.30 -22.98 13.94
C ASP A 206 -17.28 -23.56 14.98
N VAL A 207 -17.50 -22.88 16.09
CA VAL A 207 -18.50 -23.27 17.10
C VAL A 207 -19.92 -23.16 16.55
N ASP A 208 -20.26 -22.09 15.81
CA ASP A 208 -21.57 -21.88 15.22
C ASP A 208 -21.87 -22.88 14.08
N SER A 209 -20.82 -23.25 13.32
CA SER A 209 -20.92 -24.29 12.27
C SER A 209 -20.99 -25.71 12.83
N GLY A 210 -20.41 -25.96 14.01
CA GLY A 210 -20.43 -27.28 14.67
C GLY A 210 -21.76 -27.62 15.37
N GLU A 211 -22.48 -26.60 15.85
CA GLU A 211 -23.75 -26.79 16.58
C GLU A 211 -24.93 -27.13 15.63
N SER A 212 -24.82 -26.81 14.34
CA SER A 212 -25.82 -27.16 13.33
C SER A 212 -25.72 -28.60 12.83
N ALA A 213 -24.76 -29.42 13.27
CA ALA A 213 -24.49 -30.76 12.75
C ALA A 213 -24.82 -31.92 13.71
N LYS A 214 -25.58 -31.71 14.80
CA LYS A 214 -26.06 -32.81 15.64
C LYS A 214 -27.46 -33.26 15.19
N PRO A 215 -27.63 -34.45 14.57
CA PRO A 215 -28.94 -35.02 14.37
C PRO A 215 -29.47 -35.50 15.74
N THR A 216 -30.65 -35.02 16.11
CA THR A 216 -31.47 -35.59 17.20
C THR A 216 -31.87 -37.01 16.81
N VAL A 217 -31.17 -37.99 17.31
CA VAL A 217 -31.64 -39.37 17.31
C VAL A 217 -32.76 -39.46 18.35
N LYS A 218 -33.99 -39.47 17.89
CA LYS A 218 -35.15 -39.96 18.66
C LYS A 218 -35.01 -41.46 18.84
N THR A 219 -34.67 -41.89 20.03
CA THR A 219 -34.93 -43.27 20.45
C THR A 219 -36.41 -43.35 20.83
N GLU A 220 -37.24 -43.83 19.90
CA GLU A 220 -38.57 -44.35 20.22
C GLU A 220 -38.43 -45.64 21.05
N GLY A 221 -39.14 -45.64 22.15
CA GLY A 221 -39.24 -46.78 23.02
C GLY A 221 -39.95 -47.96 22.36
N ALA A 222 -39.49 -49.15 22.65
CA ALA A 222 -40.27 -50.37 22.53
C ALA A 222 -40.50 -50.89 23.93
N SER A 223 -41.69 -50.70 24.41
CA SER A 223 -42.34 -51.58 25.40
C SER A 223 -42.67 -52.88 24.73
N GLU A 224 -42.40 -54.04 25.38
CA GLU A 224 -43.28 -55.14 25.43
C GLU A 224 -42.71 -56.28 26.29
N ASN A 225 -43.58 -56.68 27.28
CA ASN A 225 -43.72 -57.92 28.08
C ASN A 225 -42.69 -58.22 29.15
#